data_5b9f57d2b8c7e7e2c21ebed38ba7cae0
#
_entry.id   5b9f57d2b8c7e7e2c21ebed38ba7cae0
#
_cell.length_a   1.000
_cell.length_b   1.000
_cell.length_c   1.000
_cell.angle_alpha   90.00
_cell.angle_beta   90.00
_cell.angle_gamma   90.00
#
_symmetry.space_group_name_H-M   'P 1'
#
loop_
_entity.id
_entity.type
_entity.pdbx_description
1 polymer ?
#
loop_
_entity_poly.entity_id
_entity_poly.type
_entity_poly.pdbx_seq_one_letter_code
_entity_poly.pdbx_strand_id
1 'polypeptide(L)'
;MRIIVKLFFIIFIFSSLTNADALITKKLENDAQKKYGDFAKNRFISIDEELIKGLKDASEIKKLNVVNRWVNYIKYSSDKKVYKKSDYWATLYEFVGKNKGDCEDYVIAKYYILKELGVSPKKMKFTYVIYRSRSGKKISHMVLSYLKVPNPKSKNDVLILGNNNRRVLPASKRKDLIKVIKMINGDTGPKSKKWKKLEANMKRKKL
;
A
#
# COMPACT_ATOMS: atom_id res chain seq x y z
N MET A 1 -66.96 -6.50 21.27
CA MET A 1 -66.01 -5.75 20.40
C MET A 1 -64.60 -6.23 20.80
N ARG A 2 -64.00 -7.15 20.01
CA ARG A 2 -62.67 -7.71 20.31
C ARG A 2 -61.64 -6.92 19.53
N ILE A 3 -60.74 -6.24 20.27
CA ILE A 3 -59.59 -5.52 19.68
C ILE A 3 -58.49 -6.52 19.41
N ILE A 4 -58.19 -6.76 18.15
CA ILE A 4 -57.03 -7.61 17.71
C ILE A 4 -55.81 -6.68 17.63
N VAL A 5 -54.92 -6.78 18.60
CA VAL A 5 -53.59 -6.13 18.55
C VAL A 5 -52.72 -6.96 17.64
N LYS A 6 -52.42 -6.42 16.43
CA LYS A 6 -51.40 -7.02 15.54
C LYS A 6 -50.03 -6.60 16.02
N LEU A 7 -49.32 -7.53 16.61
CA LEU A 7 -47.89 -7.38 16.95
C LEU A 7 -47.08 -7.44 15.66
N PHE A 8 -46.51 -6.29 15.20
CA PHE A 8 -45.53 -6.25 14.13
C PHE A 8 -44.18 -6.63 14.71
N PHE A 9 -43.72 -7.88 14.42
CA PHE A 9 -42.36 -8.29 14.65
C PHE A 9 -41.47 -7.61 13.58
N ILE A 10 -40.74 -6.56 13.94
CA ILE A 10 -39.66 -5.99 13.11
C ILE A 10 -38.46 -6.94 13.28
N ILE A 11 -38.28 -7.80 12.29
CA ILE A 11 -37.05 -8.60 12.19
C ILE A 11 -35.94 -7.65 11.77
N PHE A 12 -35.11 -7.24 12.73
CA PHE A 12 -33.84 -6.58 12.46
C PHE A 12 -32.90 -7.66 11.86
N ILE A 13 -32.86 -7.71 10.53
CA ILE A 13 -31.81 -8.48 9.84
C ILE A 13 -30.52 -7.73 10.06
N PHE A 14 -29.77 -8.14 11.09
CA PHE A 14 -28.35 -7.79 11.19
C PHE A 14 -27.66 -8.48 10.02
N SER A 15 -27.55 -7.76 8.89
CA SER A 15 -26.65 -8.17 7.84
C SER A 15 -25.23 -8.06 8.41
N SER A 16 -24.69 -9.19 8.86
CA SER A 16 -23.26 -9.35 9.06
C SER A 16 -22.61 -9.11 7.70
N LEU A 17 -22.21 -7.86 7.42
CA LEU A 17 -21.29 -7.56 6.34
C LEU A 17 -20.06 -8.44 6.57
N THR A 18 -19.99 -9.53 5.85
CA THR A 18 -18.78 -10.34 5.80
C THR A 18 -17.68 -9.44 5.24
N ASN A 19 -16.68 -9.11 6.07
CA ASN A 19 -15.50 -8.33 5.71
C ASN A 19 -14.59 -9.07 4.69
N ALA A 20 -15.20 -9.74 3.71
CA ALA A 20 -14.46 -10.47 2.68
C ALA A 20 -13.59 -9.54 1.82
N ASP A 21 -14.01 -8.28 1.66
CA ASP A 21 -13.29 -7.27 0.88
C ASP A 21 -12.24 -6.49 1.68
N ALA A 22 -12.21 -6.59 3.01
CA ALA A 22 -11.20 -5.92 3.83
C ALA A 22 -9.78 -6.31 3.39
N LEU A 23 -8.87 -5.34 3.34
CA LEU A 23 -7.48 -5.55 2.94
C LEU A 23 -6.80 -6.63 3.83
N ILE A 24 -7.02 -6.55 5.13
CA ILE A 24 -6.54 -7.54 6.11
C ILE A 24 -7.75 -8.27 6.71
N THR A 25 -7.67 -9.60 6.81
CA THR A 25 -8.72 -10.45 7.42
C THR A 25 -8.10 -11.37 8.46
N LYS A 26 -8.88 -11.82 9.43
CA LYS A 26 -8.42 -12.81 10.45
C LYS A 26 -7.90 -14.10 9.82
N LYS A 27 -8.50 -14.53 8.71
CA LYS A 27 -7.98 -15.67 7.93
C LYS A 27 -6.58 -15.40 7.44
N LEU A 28 -6.32 -14.21 6.83
CA LEU A 28 -5.00 -13.82 6.32
C LEU A 28 -3.96 -13.76 7.45
N GLU A 29 -4.30 -13.20 8.62
CA GLU A 29 -3.42 -13.17 9.80
C GLU A 29 -3.00 -14.58 10.22
N ASN A 30 -3.95 -15.52 10.30
CA ASN A 30 -3.69 -16.91 10.67
C ASN A 30 -2.89 -17.67 9.59
N ASP A 31 -3.18 -17.44 8.31
CA ASP A 31 -2.42 -18.02 7.20
C ASP A 31 -0.98 -17.47 7.18
N ALA A 32 -0.80 -16.19 7.50
CA ALA A 32 0.52 -15.58 7.63
C ALA A 32 1.31 -16.16 8.82
N GLN A 33 0.64 -16.40 9.95
CA GLN A 33 1.24 -17.07 11.10
C GLN A 33 1.75 -18.47 10.74
N LYS A 34 0.89 -19.28 10.10
CA LYS A 34 1.26 -20.64 9.67
C LYS A 34 2.43 -20.66 8.71
N LYS A 35 2.50 -19.68 7.79
CA LYS A 35 3.50 -19.65 6.72
C LYS A 35 4.81 -18.97 7.12
N TYR A 36 4.75 -17.91 7.94
CA TYR A 36 5.89 -17.04 8.22
C TYR A 36 6.14 -16.80 9.72
N GLY A 37 5.32 -17.40 10.61
CA GLY A 37 5.45 -17.29 12.06
C GLY A 37 4.76 -16.06 12.67
N ASP A 38 4.83 -15.96 14.00
CA ASP A 38 4.10 -14.98 14.81
C ASP A 38 4.45 -13.52 14.46
N PHE A 39 5.71 -13.23 14.18
CA PHE A 39 6.10 -11.89 13.76
C PHE A 39 5.42 -11.42 12.46
N ALA A 40 5.10 -12.36 11.55
CA ALA A 40 4.34 -12.02 10.36
C ALA A 40 2.89 -11.69 10.70
N LYS A 41 2.24 -12.53 11.52
CA LYS A 41 0.88 -12.25 12.02
C LYS A 41 0.80 -10.88 12.66
N ASN A 42 1.74 -10.56 13.57
CA ASN A 42 1.76 -9.28 14.26
C ASN A 42 1.91 -8.08 13.29
N ARG A 43 2.66 -8.23 12.19
CA ARG A 43 2.73 -7.18 11.15
C ARG A 43 1.39 -6.97 10.45
N PHE A 44 0.61 -8.02 10.17
CA PHE A 44 -0.73 -7.89 9.59
C PHE A 44 -1.71 -7.27 10.57
N ILE A 45 -1.68 -7.66 11.85
CA ILE A 45 -2.47 -7.03 12.92
C ILE A 45 -2.14 -5.54 13.01
N SER A 46 -0.86 -5.17 13.00
CA SER A 46 -0.43 -3.76 13.03
C SER A 46 -0.94 -2.95 11.81
N ILE A 47 -0.99 -3.55 10.61
CA ILE A 47 -1.61 -2.88 9.45
C ILE A 47 -3.10 -2.65 9.71
N ASP A 48 -3.83 -3.64 10.21
CA ASP A 48 -5.28 -3.51 10.45
C ASP A 48 -5.58 -2.50 11.56
N GLU A 49 -4.96 -2.67 12.73
CA GLU A 49 -5.29 -1.88 13.93
C GLU A 49 -4.67 -0.48 13.89
N GLU A 50 -3.36 -0.38 13.63
CA GLU A 50 -2.65 0.90 13.72
C GLU A 50 -2.82 1.76 12.45
N LEU A 51 -2.83 1.13 11.26
CA LEU A 51 -2.96 1.89 10.03
C LEU A 51 -4.42 2.02 9.61
N ILE A 52 -5.11 0.91 9.30
CA ILE A 52 -6.44 1.00 8.67
C ILE A 52 -7.45 1.58 9.66
N LYS A 53 -7.58 1.02 10.86
CA LYS A 53 -8.51 1.50 11.89
C LYS A 53 -8.03 2.79 12.53
N GLY A 54 -6.75 2.83 12.95
CA GLY A 54 -6.16 3.97 13.67
C GLY A 54 -6.04 5.26 12.86
N LEU A 55 -6.04 5.18 11.51
CA LEU A 55 -5.95 6.34 10.63
C LEU A 55 -7.24 6.62 9.83
N LYS A 56 -8.33 5.90 10.09
CA LYS A 56 -9.58 6.02 9.31
C LYS A 56 -9.97 7.49 9.09
N ASP A 57 -10.06 8.26 10.16
CA ASP A 57 -10.50 9.66 10.16
C ASP A 57 -9.35 10.67 10.14
N ALA A 58 -8.11 10.21 9.92
CA ALA A 58 -6.96 11.08 9.85
C ALA A 58 -6.92 11.85 8.52
N SER A 59 -6.26 13.03 8.53
CA SER A 59 -6.00 13.78 7.30
C SER A 59 -5.15 12.96 6.31
N GLU A 60 -5.33 13.19 5.00
CA GLU A 60 -4.53 12.51 3.97
C GLU A 60 -3.02 12.64 4.23
N ILE A 61 -2.55 13.81 4.62
CA ILE A 61 -1.12 14.06 4.92
C ILE A 61 -0.63 13.18 6.10
N LYS A 62 -1.45 13.01 7.14
CA LYS A 62 -1.12 12.11 8.25
C LYS A 62 -1.06 10.66 7.76
N LYS A 63 -2.04 10.21 6.97
CA LYS A 63 -2.06 8.88 6.34
C LYS A 63 -0.78 8.63 5.54
N LEU A 64 -0.40 9.55 4.63
CA LEU A 64 0.83 9.44 3.82
C LEU A 64 2.08 9.26 4.68
N ASN A 65 2.24 10.09 5.72
CA ASN A 65 3.42 10.08 6.59
C ASN A 65 3.53 8.80 7.41
N VAL A 66 2.43 8.36 8.03
CA VAL A 66 2.42 7.18 8.89
C VAL A 66 2.62 5.91 8.06
N VAL A 67 1.89 5.75 6.95
CA VAL A 67 2.04 4.60 6.05
C VAL A 67 3.45 4.54 5.45
N ASN A 68 4.01 5.68 5.00
CA ASN A 68 5.37 5.71 4.48
C ASN A 68 6.39 5.27 5.53
N ARG A 69 6.24 5.72 6.77
CA ARG A 69 7.12 5.35 7.88
C ARG A 69 7.01 3.87 8.20
N TRP A 70 5.80 3.36 8.38
CA TRP A 70 5.53 1.97 8.72
C TRP A 70 6.10 1.01 7.66
N VAL A 71 5.77 1.22 6.40
CA VAL A 71 6.25 0.37 5.29
C VAL A 71 7.78 0.40 5.19
N ASN A 72 8.41 1.54 5.49
CA ASN A 72 9.87 1.69 5.45
C ASN A 72 10.62 1.02 6.63
N TYR A 73 9.94 0.36 7.57
CA TYR A 73 10.57 -0.55 8.54
C TYR A 73 10.86 -1.95 7.97
N ILE A 74 10.19 -2.35 6.90
CA ILE A 74 10.46 -3.60 6.21
C ILE A 74 11.87 -3.55 5.60
N LYS A 75 12.61 -4.66 5.64
CA LYS A 75 14.00 -4.71 5.16
C LYS A 75 14.07 -4.67 3.64
N TYR A 76 14.95 -3.81 3.10
CA TYR A 76 15.26 -3.83 1.68
C TYR A 76 16.03 -5.11 1.31
N SER A 77 15.59 -5.78 0.25
CA SER A 77 16.28 -6.95 -0.31
C SER A 77 15.86 -7.13 -1.77
N SER A 78 16.82 -7.45 -2.64
CA SER A 78 16.51 -7.66 -4.05
C SER A 78 15.67 -8.91 -4.29
N ASP A 79 14.88 -8.91 -5.35
CA ASP A 79 14.07 -10.03 -5.81
C ASP A 79 14.85 -11.32 -5.97
N LYS A 80 16.07 -11.25 -6.51
CA LYS A 80 16.96 -12.40 -6.65
C LYS A 80 17.19 -13.10 -5.31
N LYS A 81 17.36 -12.33 -4.22
CA LYS A 81 17.57 -12.87 -2.88
C LYS A 81 16.28 -13.41 -2.27
N VAL A 82 15.14 -12.71 -2.44
CA VAL A 82 13.86 -13.03 -1.79
C VAL A 82 13.07 -14.07 -2.56
N TYR A 83 12.96 -13.90 -3.89
CA TYR A 83 12.06 -14.66 -4.76
C TYR A 83 12.77 -15.56 -5.77
N LYS A 84 14.13 -15.53 -5.81
CA LYS A 84 14.96 -16.24 -6.80
C LYS A 84 14.60 -15.85 -8.25
N LYS A 85 14.16 -14.61 -8.45
CA LYS A 85 13.78 -14.03 -9.75
C LYS A 85 14.52 -12.71 -9.95
N SER A 86 14.72 -12.31 -11.20
CA SER A 86 15.40 -11.05 -11.52
C SER A 86 14.52 -9.82 -11.31
N ASP A 87 13.20 -9.98 -11.39
CA ASP A 87 12.22 -8.90 -11.33
C ASP A 87 10.85 -9.53 -10.99
N TYR A 88 10.41 -9.37 -9.74
CA TYR A 88 9.17 -9.94 -9.23
C TYR A 88 8.41 -8.90 -8.41
N TRP A 89 7.19 -8.63 -8.79
CA TRP A 89 6.32 -7.70 -8.05
C TRP A 89 5.52 -8.48 -7.02
N ALA A 90 5.95 -8.35 -5.77
CA ALA A 90 5.28 -9.01 -4.67
C ALA A 90 3.92 -8.37 -4.36
N THR A 91 2.97 -9.21 -3.93
CA THR A 91 1.77 -8.70 -3.28
C THR A 91 2.15 -8.00 -1.98
N LEU A 92 1.27 -7.11 -1.49
CA LEU A 92 1.37 -6.58 -0.12
C LEU A 92 1.57 -7.73 0.89
N TYR A 93 0.85 -8.83 0.68
CA TYR A 93 0.84 -9.98 1.60
C TYR A 93 2.18 -10.74 1.60
N GLU A 94 2.76 -10.98 0.42
CA GLU A 94 4.09 -11.59 0.31
C GLU A 94 5.19 -10.70 0.90
N PHE A 95 5.14 -9.39 0.61
CA PHE A 95 6.09 -8.39 1.09
C PHE A 95 6.07 -8.28 2.62
N VAL A 96 4.88 -8.12 3.22
CA VAL A 96 4.69 -8.02 4.67
C VAL A 96 5.01 -9.35 5.36
N GLY A 97 4.55 -10.47 4.79
CA GLY A 97 4.80 -11.81 5.32
C GLY A 97 6.30 -12.12 5.41
N LYS A 98 7.04 -11.90 4.32
CA LYS A 98 8.50 -12.13 4.25
C LYS A 98 9.32 -11.07 4.98
N ASN A 99 8.75 -9.91 5.29
CA ASN A 99 9.45 -8.74 5.85
C ASN A 99 10.68 -8.32 5.00
N LYS A 100 10.57 -8.44 3.69
CA LYS A 100 11.65 -8.14 2.72
C LYS A 100 11.06 -7.84 1.35
N GLY A 101 11.68 -6.92 0.62
CA GLY A 101 11.38 -6.61 -0.77
C GLY A 101 12.24 -5.49 -1.31
N ASP A 102 12.06 -5.14 -2.59
CA ASP A 102 12.78 -4.03 -3.22
C ASP A 102 11.88 -2.83 -3.54
N CYS A 103 12.33 -1.89 -4.39
CA CYS A 103 11.70 -0.58 -4.47
C CYS A 103 10.23 -0.61 -4.92
N GLU A 104 9.85 -1.47 -5.85
CA GLU A 104 8.48 -1.60 -6.32
C GLU A 104 7.55 -2.21 -5.28
N ASP A 105 8.03 -3.15 -4.47
CA ASP A 105 7.23 -3.79 -3.42
C ASP A 105 6.81 -2.77 -2.36
N TYR A 106 7.72 -1.85 -1.99
CA TYR A 106 7.38 -0.73 -1.08
C TYR A 106 6.32 0.20 -1.68
N VAL A 107 6.43 0.49 -2.99
CA VAL A 107 5.45 1.34 -3.69
C VAL A 107 4.09 0.68 -3.74
N ILE A 108 4.04 -0.60 -4.10
CA ILE A 108 2.83 -1.43 -4.16
C ILE A 108 2.16 -1.49 -2.77
N ALA A 109 2.93 -1.79 -1.73
CA ALA A 109 2.41 -1.87 -0.37
C ALA A 109 1.80 -0.53 0.10
N LYS A 110 2.52 0.58 -0.10
CA LYS A 110 2.01 1.93 0.24
C LYS A 110 0.74 2.26 -0.54
N TYR A 111 0.72 1.94 -1.83
CA TYR A 111 -0.44 2.19 -2.68
C TYR A 111 -1.69 1.47 -2.17
N TYR A 112 -1.61 0.16 -1.89
CA TYR A 112 -2.77 -0.60 -1.45
C TYR A 112 -3.26 -0.19 -0.05
N ILE A 113 -2.34 0.06 0.90
CA ILE A 113 -2.70 0.54 2.24
C ILE A 113 -3.35 1.92 2.17
N LEU A 114 -2.79 2.86 1.40
CA LEU A 114 -3.35 4.21 1.24
C LEU A 114 -4.70 4.20 0.53
N LYS A 115 -4.86 3.33 -0.47
CA LYS A 115 -6.14 3.12 -1.15
C LYS A 115 -7.21 2.62 -0.18
N GLU A 116 -6.89 1.65 0.67
CA GLU A 116 -7.79 1.16 1.73
C GLU A 116 -8.17 2.26 2.72
N LEU A 117 -7.25 3.16 3.04
CA LEU A 117 -7.47 4.35 3.86
C LEU A 117 -8.28 5.46 3.16
N GLY A 118 -8.80 5.22 1.95
CA GLY A 118 -9.61 6.17 1.20
C GLY A 118 -8.82 7.25 0.46
N VAL A 119 -7.47 7.14 0.38
CA VAL A 119 -6.69 8.06 -0.47
C VAL A 119 -6.95 7.75 -1.94
N SER A 120 -7.41 8.74 -2.68
CA SER A 120 -7.81 8.55 -4.07
C SER A 120 -6.66 8.02 -4.94
N PRO A 121 -6.86 6.87 -5.64
CA PRO A 121 -5.89 6.36 -6.62
C PRO A 121 -5.49 7.37 -7.70
N LYS A 122 -6.38 8.30 -8.07
CA LYS A 122 -6.12 9.36 -9.05
C LYS A 122 -5.01 10.31 -8.58
N LYS A 123 -4.86 10.51 -7.26
CA LYS A 123 -3.79 11.32 -6.66
C LYS A 123 -2.45 10.58 -6.56
N MET A 124 -2.42 9.26 -6.68
CA MET A 124 -1.22 8.43 -6.54
C MET A 124 -0.64 8.05 -7.89
N LYS A 125 0.70 8.11 -8.04
CA LYS A 125 1.40 7.75 -9.27
C LYS A 125 2.55 6.81 -8.97
N PHE A 126 2.62 5.70 -9.69
CA PHE A 126 3.82 4.84 -9.75
C PHE A 126 4.87 5.58 -10.57
N THR A 127 5.93 6.04 -9.93
CA THR A 127 6.91 6.95 -10.57
C THR A 127 8.27 6.29 -10.67
N TYR A 128 8.72 6.03 -11.90
CA TYR A 128 10.06 5.55 -12.21
C TYR A 128 11.02 6.72 -12.31
N VAL A 129 12.15 6.62 -11.62
CA VAL A 129 13.12 7.69 -11.49
C VAL A 129 14.55 7.17 -11.61
N ILE A 130 15.49 8.04 -11.93
CA ILE A 130 16.90 7.83 -11.63
C ILE A 130 17.19 8.42 -10.26
N TYR A 131 17.63 7.56 -9.36
CA TYR A 131 18.03 7.91 -8.00
C TYR A 131 19.55 7.95 -7.88
N ARG A 132 20.08 8.97 -7.20
CA ARG A 132 21.49 9.07 -6.85
C ARG A 132 21.68 8.56 -5.42
N SER A 133 22.42 7.46 -5.29
CA SER A 133 22.77 6.90 -3.98
C SER A 133 23.74 7.82 -3.21
N ARG A 134 23.94 7.55 -1.93
CA ARG A 134 24.92 8.27 -1.11
C ARG A 134 26.35 8.15 -1.66
N SER A 135 26.67 7.05 -2.34
CA SER A 135 27.96 6.85 -3.02
C SER A 135 28.04 7.54 -4.39
N GLY A 136 27.03 8.35 -4.78
CA GLY A 136 26.98 9.03 -6.08
C GLY A 136 26.47 8.17 -7.24
N LYS A 137 26.28 6.86 -7.05
CA LYS A 137 25.85 5.94 -8.09
C LYS A 137 24.42 6.24 -8.54
N LYS A 138 24.19 6.26 -9.86
CA LYS A 138 22.87 6.43 -10.47
C LYS A 138 22.21 5.06 -10.63
N ILE A 139 21.00 4.93 -10.11
CA ILE A 139 20.27 3.66 -10.04
C ILE A 139 18.83 3.89 -10.50
N SER A 140 18.29 2.99 -11.31
CA SER A 140 16.85 2.95 -11.58
C SER A 140 16.09 2.65 -10.29
N HIS A 141 15.02 3.39 -10.03
CA HIS A 141 14.30 3.32 -8.78
C HIS A 141 12.82 3.62 -8.99
N MET A 142 11.97 3.14 -8.09
CA MET A 142 10.54 3.43 -8.07
C MET A 142 10.15 4.12 -6.77
N VAL A 143 9.30 5.15 -6.86
CA VAL A 143 8.68 5.83 -5.73
C VAL A 143 7.18 5.97 -5.96
N LEU A 144 6.41 6.08 -4.88
CA LEU A 144 5.02 6.52 -4.96
C LEU A 144 5.00 8.05 -4.89
N SER A 145 4.48 8.69 -5.93
CA SER A 145 4.23 10.12 -5.92
C SER A 145 2.77 10.39 -5.59
N TYR A 146 2.51 11.39 -4.74
CA TYR A 146 1.17 11.85 -4.41
C TYR A 146 0.98 13.28 -4.88
N LEU A 147 -0.09 13.54 -5.63
CA LEU A 147 -0.44 14.85 -6.16
C LEU A 147 -1.36 15.57 -5.17
N LYS A 148 -0.94 16.71 -4.62
CA LYS A 148 -1.78 17.55 -3.75
C LYS A 148 -2.94 18.17 -4.51
N VAL A 149 -2.74 18.45 -5.79
CA VAL A 149 -3.72 19.02 -6.73
C VAL A 149 -3.78 18.18 -8.01
N PRO A 150 -4.90 18.17 -8.75
CA PRO A 150 -5.05 17.35 -9.96
C PRO A 150 -4.00 17.63 -11.05
N ASN A 151 -3.66 18.91 -11.24
CA ASN A 151 -2.71 19.37 -12.26
C ASN A 151 -1.56 20.14 -11.58
N PRO A 152 -0.53 19.44 -11.04
CA PRO A 152 0.55 20.09 -10.33
C PRO A 152 1.39 20.96 -11.29
N LYS A 153 1.51 22.23 -10.97
CA LYS A 153 2.37 23.18 -11.70
C LYS A 153 3.76 23.33 -11.07
N SER A 154 3.91 22.89 -9.83
CA SER A 154 5.13 22.98 -9.05
C SER A 154 5.57 21.62 -8.52
N LYS A 155 6.89 21.43 -8.40
CA LYS A 155 7.45 20.28 -7.67
C LYS A 155 7.04 20.25 -6.19
N ASN A 156 6.57 21.37 -5.64
CA ASN A 156 6.02 21.44 -4.27
C ASN A 156 4.61 20.82 -4.16
N ASP A 157 3.92 20.66 -5.29
CA ASP A 157 2.57 20.06 -5.33
C ASP A 157 2.61 18.53 -5.40
N VAL A 158 3.81 17.97 -5.53
CA VAL A 158 4.05 16.52 -5.60
C VAL A 158 4.82 16.07 -4.38
N LEU A 159 4.22 15.20 -3.57
CA LEU A 159 4.88 14.56 -2.43
C LEU A 159 5.45 13.20 -2.81
N ILE A 160 6.62 12.88 -2.29
CA ILE A 160 7.34 11.63 -2.61
C ILE A 160 7.38 10.71 -1.40
N LEU A 161 6.88 9.50 -1.59
CA LEU A 161 6.96 8.38 -0.66
C LEU A 161 7.95 7.34 -1.21
N GLY A 162 9.21 7.44 -0.79
CA GLY A 162 10.27 6.49 -1.18
C GLY A 162 10.65 5.56 -0.02
N ASN A 163 11.30 4.44 -0.32
CA ASN A 163 11.83 3.54 0.71
C ASN A 163 13.20 4.00 1.25
N ASN A 164 13.89 4.84 0.52
CA ASN A 164 15.19 5.43 0.90
C ASN A 164 15.07 6.69 1.78
N ASN A 165 13.85 7.15 2.07
CA ASN A 165 13.58 8.26 2.98
C ASN A 165 12.29 8.00 3.76
N ARG A 166 12.37 7.98 5.10
CA ARG A 166 11.21 7.79 5.98
C ARG A 166 10.27 9.00 6.03
N ARG A 167 10.74 10.17 5.58
CA ARG A 167 9.94 11.40 5.52
C ARG A 167 9.26 11.50 4.17
N VAL A 168 8.00 11.91 4.17
CA VAL A 168 7.30 12.33 2.96
C VAL A 168 7.68 13.77 2.68
N LEU A 169 8.35 14.01 1.56
CA LEU A 169 8.88 15.32 1.19
C LEU A 169 8.35 15.77 -0.17
N PRO A 170 8.20 17.08 -0.41
CA PRO A 170 7.96 17.60 -1.74
C PRO A 170 9.07 17.18 -2.71
N ALA A 171 8.72 16.97 -3.97
CA ALA A 171 9.67 16.60 -5.02
C ALA A 171 10.81 17.66 -5.17
N SER A 172 10.53 18.93 -4.87
CA SER A 172 11.55 20.00 -4.85
C SER A 172 12.66 19.76 -3.82
N LYS A 173 12.37 19.06 -2.71
CA LYS A 173 13.33 18.71 -1.66
C LYS A 173 14.00 17.35 -1.85
N ARG A 174 13.69 16.64 -2.95
CA ARG A 174 14.23 15.33 -3.29
C ARG A 174 15.29 15.45 -4.40
N LYS A 175 16.39 16.15 -4.10
CA LYS A 175 17.53 16.35 -5.02
C LYS A 175 18.26 15.06 -5.38
N ASP A 176 18.05 14.00 -4.62
CA ASP A 176 18.52 12.65 -4.88
C ASP A 176 17.79 11.97 -6.05
N LEU A 177 16.58 12.43 -6.40
CA LEU A 177 15.83 11.98 -7.56
C LEU A 177 16.18 12.85 -8.77
N ILE A 178 17.15 12.38 -9.58
CA ILE A 178 17.78 13.19 -10.64
C ILE A 178 16.84 13.40 -11.83
N LYS A 179 16.13 12.35 -12.23
CA LYS A 179 15.29 12.33 -13.43
C LYS A 179 14.05 11.48 -13.21
N VAL A 180 12.90 12.00 -13.61
CA VAL A 180 11.67 11.20 -13.77
C VAL A 180 11.71 10.55 -15.15
N ILE A 181 11.59 9.24 -15.20
CA ILE A 181 11.54 8.46 -16.45
C ILE A 181 10.11 8.32 -16.92
N LYS A 182 9.20 7.93 -16.00
CA LYS A 182 7.81 7.64 -16.30
C LYS A 182 6.95 7.79 -15.05
N MET A 183 5.74 8.30 -15.23
CA MET A 183 4.69 8.33 -14.21
C MET A 183 3.47 7.57 -14.72
N ILE A 184 2.91 6.68 -13.91
CA ILE A 184 1.75 5.88 -14.24
C ILE A 184 0.67 6.14 -13.19
N ASN A 185 -0.54 6.41 -13.65
CA ASN A 185 -1.67 6.68 -12.76
C ASN A 185 -2.01 5.48 -11.88
N GLY A 186 -2.28 5.74 -10.61
CA GLY A 186 -2.64 4.70 -9.65
C GLY A 186 -4.02 4.07 -9.94
N ASP A 187 -4.95 4.84 -10.49
CA ASP A 187 -6.30 4.36 -10.84
C ASP A 187 -6.30 3.37 -12.01
N THR A 188 -5.40 3.54 -12.98
CA THR A 188 -5.26 2.62 -14.13
C THR A 188 -4.17 1.57 -13.91
N GLY A 189 -3.24 1.83 -12.99
CA GLY A 189 -2.07 0.99 -12.75
C GLY A 189 -1.14 0.84 -13.95
N PRO A 190 -0.01 0.17 -13.77
CA PRO A 190 0.89 -0.20 -14.88
C PRO A 190 0.22 -1.20 -15.83
N LYS A 191 0.07 -0.85 -17.12
CA LYS A 191 -0.48 -1.74 -18.14
C LYS A 191 0.55 -2.82 -18.53
N SER A 192 0.84 -3.77 -17.63
CA SER A 192 1.83 -4.82 -17.84
C SER A 192 1.31 -6.19 -17.40
N LYS A 193 1.89 -7.26 -17.95
CA LYS A 193 1.58 -8.64 -17.51
C LYS A 193 1.87 -8.83 -16.02
N LYS A 194 2.93 -8.17 -15.50
CA LYS A 194 3.28 -8.21 -14.06
C LYS A 194 2.19 -7.59 -13.20
N TRP A 195 1.68 -6.42 -13.57
CA TRP A 195 0.61 -5.75 -12.84
C TRP A 195 -0.68 -6.59 -12.82
N LYS A 196 -1.10 -7.11 -13.98
CA LYS A 196 -2.26 -8.00 -14.05
C LYS A 196 -2.13 -9.22 -13.14
N LYS A 197 -0.93 -9.83 -13.10
CA LYS A 197 -0.62 -10.95 -12.20
C LYS A 197 -0.65 -10.54 -10.75
N LEU A 198 -0.07 -9.37 -10.41
CA LEU A 198 -0.10 -8.80 -9.08
C LEU A 198 -1.55 -8.59 -8.61
N GLU A 199 -2.40 -7.93 -9.42
CA GLU A 199 -3.81 -7.70 -9.07
C GLU A 199 -4.59 -9.00 -8.84
N ALA A 200 -4.38 -10.01 -9.69
CA ALA A 200 -5.00 -11.32 -9.51
C ALA A 200 -4.55 -11.99 -8.20
N ASN A 201 -3.26 -11.87 -7.85
CA ASN A 201 -2.72 -12.40 -6.60
C ASN A 201 -3.18 -11.59 -5.37
N MET A 202 -3.33 -10.26 -5.51
CA MET A 202 -3.91 -9.40 -4.45
C MET A 202 -5.35 -9.80 -4.14
N LYS A 203 -6.20 -10.02 -5.16
CA LYS A 203 -7.58 -10.49 -4.97
C LYS A 203 -7.66 -11.82 -4.24
N ARG A 204 -6.72 -12.74 -4.47
CA ARG A 204 -6.62 -14.03 -3.78
C ARG A 204 -5.97 -13.93 -2.41
N LYS A 205 -5.54 -12.76 -1.97
CA LYS A 205 -4.75 -12.54 -0.75
C LYS A 205 -3.55 -13.50 -0.64
N LYS A 206 -2.85 -13.69 -1.77
CA LYS A 206 -1.72 -14.61 -1.84
C LYS A 206 -0.56 -14.15 -0.98
N LEU A 207 -0.16 -15.00 -0.04
CA LEU A 207 1.02 -14.88 0.80
C LEU A 207 2.30 -15.33 0.09
#